data_9be2c0ed3970443c45f11896f6700ec4
#
_entry.id   9be2c0ed3970443c45f11896f6700ec4
#
_cell.length_a   1.000
_cell.length_b   1.000
_cell.length_c   1.000
_cell.angle_alpha   90.00
_cell.angle_beta   90.00
_cell.angle_gamma   90.00
#
_symmetry.space_group_name_H-M   'P 1'
#
loop_
_entity.id
_entity.type
_entity.pdbx_description
1 polymer ?
#
loop_
_entity_poly.entity_id
_entity_poly.type
_entity_poly.pdbx_seq_one_letter_code
_entity_poly.pdbx_strand_id
1 'polypeptide(L)'
;MALIFSPSLLADDLFLDNEPLPQVLTATRLKQAPAAVPGSMTVIDSELIVATGARDIAELLRLVPGMMVGNITGNQAAVNYHGTNATAARRLQVLIDGRSVYRAGLATVDWSDIPVAMEDIERIEVFRGPNTVSYGANALMAVVNIITRNPADSLGTRLKVTRGQRGINDYYASQGSGWDGGDLRLSLSGQQDDGFDSDRNGTDYRDSRRLNRFNLAVSQTLTENQNIDWQLNAKDGTNQRPYTYRPVFPGITAAGNNSDVAARDYAGSLRWNLDINPEHSVYVQGSAQHWDRQQTWRACDAEASFSPELTRLWQLNPNYTERLARNMDRFTGTGAPRGTPAEQALAN
;
A
#
# COMPACT_ATOMS: atom_id res chain seq x y z
N MET A 1 30.92 29.21 -61.04
CA MET A 1 30.49 27.82 -60.74
C MET A 1 31.11 27.47 -59.37
N ALA A 2 30.39 27.73 -58.29
CA ALA A 2 30.85 27.54 -56.91
C ALA A 2 30.20 26.23 -56.40
N LEU A 3 31.02 25.22 -56.13
CA LEU A 3 30.64 23.98 -55.52
C LEU A 3 30.49 24.21 -53.99
N ILE A 4 29.27 24.16 -53.51
CA ILE A 4 28.96 24.15 -52.09
C ILE A 4 29.05 22.70 -51.60
N PHE A 5 30.12 22.38 -50.81
CA PHE A 5 30.17 21.15 -50.05
C PHE A 5 29.32 21.31 -48.78
N SER A 6 28.24 20.63 -48.66
CA SER A 6 27.52 20.44 -47.40
C SER A 6 28.21 19.33 -46.59
N PRO A 7 28.67 19.59 -45.37
CA PRO A 7 29.08 18.50 -44.50
C PRO A 7 27.85 17.74 -44.09
N SER A 8 27.78 16.46 -44.42
CA SER A 8 26.84 15.52 -43.82
C SER A 8 27.25 15.38 -42.35
N LEU A 9 26.53 16.05 -41.45
CA LEU A 9 26.55 15.74 -40.05
C LEU A 9 26.01 14.31 -39.90
N LEU A 10 26.91 13.41 -39.53
CA LEU A 10 26.57 12.07 -39.08
C LEU A 10 25.78 12.23 -37.76
N ALA A 11 24.50 12.03 -37.84
CA ALA A 11 23.56 12.02 -36.70
C ALA A 11 23.71 10.77 -35.84
N ASP A 12 24.77 9.99 -36.00
CA ASP A 12 24.92 8.69 -35.33
C ASP A 12 25.59 8.75 -33.96
N ASP A 13 26.16 9.89 -33.55
CA ASP A 13 26.89 9.99 -32.27
C ASP A 13 26.07 10.58 -31.11
N LEU A 14 24.79 10.92 -31.30
CA LEU A 14 23.99 11.59 -30.28
C LEU A 14 23.13 10.64 -29.43
N PHE A 15 23.16 9.34 -29.69
CA PHE A 15 22.34 8.33 -29.00
C PHE A 15 23.09 7.07 -28.54
N LEU A 16 24.42 7.15 -28.39
CA LEU A 16 25.20 6.05 -27.82
C LEU A 16 25.49 6.31 -26.32
N ASP A 17 24.47 6.58 -25.52
CA ASP A 17 24.51 6.16 -24.14
C ASP A 17 24.32 4.63 -24.16
N ASN A 18 25.43 3.91 -24.02
CA ASN A 18 25.47 2.45 -23.86
C ASN A 18 24.93 2.02 -22.49
N GLU A 19 24.02 2.76 -21.90
CA GLU A 19 23.29 2.27 -20.74
C GLU A 19 22.31 1.19 -21.21
N PRO A 20 22.37 -0.02 -20.62
CA PRO A 20 21.45 -1.07 -20.97
C PRO A 20 20.02 -0.55 -20.72
N LEU A 21 19.18 -0.58 -21.75
CA LEU A 21 17.79 -0.15 -21.65
C LEU A 21 17.15 -0.76 -20.40
N PRO A 22 16.46 0.03 -19.57
CA PRO A 22 15.86 -0.48 -18.35
C PRO A 22 14.97 -1.66 -18.68
N GLN A 23 15.16 -2.78 -17.98
CA GLN A 23 14.35 -3.98 -18.17
C GLN A 23 13.18 -3.96 -17.21
N VAL A 24 12.00 -4.30 -17.69
CA VAL A 24 10.77 -4.38 -16.90
C VAL A 24 10.27 -5.82 -16.79
N LEU A 25 9.68 -6.15 -15.66
CA LEU A 25 9.21 -7.50 -15.31
C LEU A 25 7.69 -7.62 -15.30
N THR A 26 6.98 -6.54 -15.07
CA THR A 26 5.57 -6.57 -14.65
C THR A 26 4.61 -6.98 -15.75
N ALA A 27 4.92 -6.72 -17.02
CA ALA A 27 3.98 -7.01 -18.09
C ALA A 27 3.78 -8.51 -18.32
N THR A 28 4.88 -9.26 -18.39
CA THR A 28 4.87 -10.67 -18.80
C THR A 28 5.55 -11.60 -17.80
N ARG A 29 6.05 -11.07 -16.67
CA ARG A 29 6.94 -11.74 -15.71
C ARG A 29 8.31 -12.14 -16.30
N LEU A 30 8.61 -11.65 -17.49
CA LEU A 30 9.90 -11.83 -18.14
C LEU A 30 10.63 -10.48 -18.23
N LYS A 31 11.96 -10.52 -18.14
CA LYS A 31 12.78 -9.32 -18.33
C LYS A 31 12.68 -8.85 -19.80
N GLN A 32 12.12 -7.69 -20.03
CA GLN A 32 11.91 -7.12 -21.36
C GLN A 32 12.22 -5.62 -21.37
N ALA A 33 12.61 -5.10 -22.53
CA ALA A 33 12.65 -3.66 -22.71
C ALA A 33 11.22 -3.08 -22.64
N PRO A 34 11.00 -1.89 -22.06
CA PRO A 34 9.66 -1.28 -21.96
C PRO A 34 8.95 -1.16 -23.31
N ALA A 35 9.70 -0.92 -24.40
CA ALA A 35 9.17 -0.82 -25.75
C ALA A 35 8.67 -2.17 -26.33
N ALA A 36 9.12 -3.30 -25.80
CA ALA A 36 8.69 -4.64 -26.20
C ALA A 36 7.46 -5.14 -25.42
N VAL A 37 6.98 -4.38 -24.44
CA VAL A 37 5.84 -4.75 -23.61
C VAL A 37 4.54 -4.54 -24.38
N PRO A 38 3.67 -5.56 -24.47
CA PRO A 38 2.36 -5.41 -25.11
C PRO A 38 1.40 -4.65 -24.19
N GLY A 39 1.46 -3.34 -24.16
CA GLY A 39 0.58 -2.50 -23.34
C GLY A 39 1.26 -1.24 -22.83
N SER A 40 0.51 -0.46 -22.06
CA SER A 40 1.01 0.80 -21.51
C SER A 40 1.71 0.55 -20.16
N MET A 41 2.98 0.91 -20.08
CA MET A 41 3.77 0.81 -18.87
C MET A 41 4.29 2.19 -18.42
N THR A 42 4.39 2.37 -17.12
CA THR A 42 5.08 3.51 -16.51
C THR A 42 6.09 2.95 -15.52
N VAL A 43 7.32 3.44 -15.57
CA VAL A 43 8.37 3.14 -14.61
C VAL A 43 8.67 4.40 -13.82
N ILE A 44 8.67 4.28 -12.51
CA ILE A 44 9.08 5.32 -11.57
C ILE A 44 10.36 4.81 -10.92
N ASP A 45 11.49 5.33 -11.35
CA ASP A 45 12.82 4.91 -10.88
C ASP A 45 13.18 5.56 -9.55
N SER A 46 14.31 5.17 -8.99
CA SER A 46 14.76 5.65 -7.68
C SER A 46 15.11 7.14 -7.69
N GLU A 47 15.58 7.69 -8.79
CA GLU A 47 15.90 9.12 -8.91
C GLU A 47 14.64 9.96 -8.85
N LEU A 48 13.62 9.55 -9.60
CA LEU A 48 12.31 10.19 -9.59
C LEU A 48 11.63 10.06 -8.21
N ILE A 49 11.73 8.89 -7.57
CA ILE A 49 11.22 8.69 -6.19
C ILE A 49 11.86 9.70 -5.24
N VAL A 50 13.17 9.86 -5.28
CA VAL A 50 13.89 10.82 -4.43
C VAL A 50 13.51 12.25 -4.78
N ALA A 51 13.43 12.59 -6.07
CA ALA A 51 13.12 13.94 -6.54
C ALA A 51 11.71 14.41 -6.14
N THR A 52 10.75 13.50 -6.03
CA THR A 52 9.39 13.85 -5.59
C THR A 52 9.30 14.23 -4.12
N GLY A 53 10.21 13.74 -3.28
CA GLY A 53 10.14 13.87 -1.83
C GLY A 53 8.92 13.14 -1.21
N ALA A 54 8.27 12.23 -1.95
CA ALA A 54 7.11 11.48 -1.49
C ALA A 54 7.46 10.63 -0.26
N ARG A 55 6.55 10.60 0.71
CA ARG A 55 6.66 9.78 1.92
C ARG A 55 5.90 8.47 1.81
N ASP A 56 4.96 8.39 0.86
CA ASP A 56 4.07 7.26 0.65
C ASP A 56 4.06 6.80 -0.80
N ILE A 57 4.00 5.48 -0.99
CA ILE A 57 3.96 4.87 -2.33
C ILE A 57 2.73 5.35 -3.11
N ALA A 58 1.60 5.55 -2.43
CA ALA A 58 0.39 6.07 -3.06
C ALA A 58 0.62 7.44 -3.74
N GLU A 59 1.46 8.31 -3.15
CA GLU A 59 1.76 9.63 -3.71
C GLU A 59 2.50 9.52 -5.06
N LEU A 60 3.41 8.55 -5.19
CA LEU A 60 4.14 8.31 -6.43
C LEU A 60 3.22 7.90 -7.59
N LEU A 61 2.10 7.24 -7.29
CA LEU A 61 1.15 6.82 -8.32
C LEU A 61 0.43 8.00 -8.99
N ARG A 62 0.54 9.22 -8.46
CA ARG A 62 0.10 10.46 -9.15
C ARG A 62 0.87 10.72 -10.44
N LEU A 63 2.08 10.18 -10.57
CA LEU A 63 2.90 10.29 -11.77
C LEU A 63 2.43 9.36 -12.89
N VAL A 64 1.54 8.41 -12.59
CA VAL A 64 1.07 7.43 -13.56
C VAL A 64 -0.17 7.97 -14.27
N PRO A 65 -0.14 8.12 -15.61
CA PRO A 65 -1.31 8.60 -16.37
C PRO A 65 -2.56 7.74 -16.12
N GLY A 66 -3.67 8.40 -15.80
CA GLY A 66 -4.95 7.76 -15.51
C GLY A 66 -5.13 7.26 -14.07
N MET A 67 -4.09 7.30 -13.24
CA MET A 67 -4.22 7.06 -11.80
C MET A 67 -4.80 8.30 -11.11
N MET A 68 -5.77 8.06 -10.26
CA MET A 68 -6.36 9.07 -9.36
C MET A 68 -5.95 8.75 -7.95
N VAL A 69 -5.27 9.68 -7.31
CA VAL A 69 -4.79 9.55 -5.93
C VAL A 69 -5.31 10.71 -5.11
N GLY A 70 -6.06 10.41 -4.07
CA GLY A 70 -6.54 11.34 -3.08
C GLY A 70 -6.31 10.82 -1.67
N ASN A 71 -6.59 11.64 -0.67
CA ASN A 71 -6.51 11.25 0.73
C ASN A 71 -7.91 11.33 1.34
N ILE A 72 -8.33 10.24 1.99
CA ILE A 72 -9.55 10.21 2.81
C ILE A 72 -9.24 10.83 4.17
N THR A 73 -8.07 10.50 4.73
CA THR A 73 -7.50 11.03 5.96
C THR A 73 -6.00 11.23 5.74
N GLY A 74 -5.28 11.81 6.69
CA GLY A 74 -3.82 12.00 6.60
C GLY A 74 -3.04 10.71 6.39
N ASN A 75 -3.55 9.61 6.91
CA ASN A 75 -2.90 8.30 6.78
C ASN A 75 -3.62 7.31 5.83
N GLN A 76 -4.74 7.69 5.20
CA GLN A 76 -5.52 6.81 4.34
C GLN A 76 -5.64 7.36 2.93
N ALA A 77 -4.79 6.87 2.04
CA ALA A 77 -4.86 7.19 0.62
C ALA A 77 -5.96 6.38 -0.08
N ALA A 78 -6.64 7.04 -1.03
CA ALA A 78 -7.54 6.44 -2.01
C ALA A 78 -6.85 6.45 -3.37
N VAL A 79 -6.57 5.26 -3.90
CA VAL A 79 -5.93 5.10 -5.21
C VAL A 79 -6.86 4.31 -6.11
N ASN A 80 -7.12 4.82 -7.29
CA ASN A 80 -7.89 4.10 -8.30
C ASN A 80 -7.43 4.47 -9.72
N TYR A 81 -7.79 3.65 -10.68
CA TYR A 81 -7.50 3.88 -12.08
C TYR A 81 -8.78 4.21 -12.83
N HIS A 82 -8.80 5.35 -13.54
CA HIS A 82 -9.95 5.88 -14.27
C HIS A 82 -11.23 6.05 -13.42
N GLY A 83 -11.12 6.35 -12.15
CA GLY A 83 -12.29 6.62 -11.28
C GLY A 83 -13.21 5.42 -11.05
N THR A 84 -12.75 4.20 -11.31
CA THR A 84 -13.57 2.99 -11.25
C THR A 84 -13.98 2.55 -9.84
N ASN A 85 -13.35 3.10 -8.81
CA ASN A 85 -13.72 2.88 -7.41
C ASN A 85 -13.21 4.03 -6.54
N ALA A 86 -14.08 4.63 -5.74
CA ALA A 86 -13.76 5.86 -5.03
C ALA A 86 -12.72 5.69 -3.90
N THR A 87 -12.75 4.61 -3.16
CA THR A 87 -11.99 4.49 -1.89
C THR A 87 -11.18 3.21 -1.74
N ALA A 88 -11.47 2.16 -2.52
CA ALA A 88 -10.84 0.87 -2.37
C ALA A 88 -10.21 0.40 -3.69
N ALA A 89 -8.94 0.04 -3.67
CA ALA A 89 -8.18 -0.44 -4.83
C ALA A 89 -8.51 -1.91 -5.17
N ARG A 90 -9.80 -2.24 -5.37
CA ARG A 90 -10.26 -3.62 -5.56
C ARG A 90 -9.84 -4.25 -6.90
N ARG A 91 -9.50 -3.41 -7.89
CA ARG A 91 -9.17 -3.83 -9.26
C ARG A 91 -7.74 -3.54 -9.65
N LEU A 92 -6.93 -3.21 -8.65
CA LEU A 92 -5.49 -3.00 -8.78
C LEU A 92 -4.77 -4.14 -8.07
N GLN A 93 -3.92 -4.85 -8.77
CA GLN A 93 -2.98 -5.77 -8.15
C GLN A 93 -1.73 -5.00 -7.74
N VAL A 94 -1.35 -5.11 -6.48
CA VAL A 94 -0.13 -4.48 -5.96
C VAL A 94 0.78 -5.56 -5.43
N LEU A 95 2.04 -5.52 -5.85
CA LEU A 95 3.06 -6.52 -5.55
C LEU A 95 4.29 -5.84 -4.94
N ILE A 96 5.01 -6.57 -4.10
CA ILE A 96 6.39 -6.28 -3.70
C ILE A 96 7.23 -7.48 -4.14
N ASP A 97 8.16 -7.29 -5.06
CA ASP A 97 9.01 -8.33 -5.66
C ASP A 97 8.21 -9.56 -6.12
N GLY A 98 7.04 -9.31 -6.73
CA GLY A 98 6.13 -10.35 -7.21
C GLY A 98 5.18 -10.94 -6.15
N ARG A 99 5.33 -10.64 -4.87
CA ARG A 99 4.43 -11.07 -3.79
C ARG A 99 3.27 -10.07 -3.64
N SER A 100 2.03 -10.55 -3.68
CA SER A 100 0.84 -9.71 -3.53
C SER A 100 0.73 -9.15 -2.10
N VAL A 101 0.43 -7.85 -2.01
CA VAL A 101 0.09 -7.16 -0.76
C VAL A 101 -1.41 -6.89 -0.63
N TYR A 102 -2.21 -7.49 -1.49
CA TYR A 102 -3.66 -7.41 -1.42
C TYR A 102 -4.19 -8.08 -0.15
N ARG A 103 -5.08 -7.40 0.55
CA ARG A 103 -5.67 -7.89 1.81
C ARG A 103 -7.03 -8.50 1.51
N ALA A 104 -7.10 -9.81 1.40
CA ALA A 104 -8.34 -10.53 1.04
C ALA A 104 -9.50 -10.21 1.99
N GLY A 105 -9.24 -10.13 3.30
CA GLY A 105 -10.26 -9.80 4.30
C GLY A 105 -10.81 -8.37 4.20
N LEU A 106 -10.08 -7.44 3.56
CA LEU A 106 -10.53 -6.08 3.30
C LEU A 106 -10.99 -5.87 1.85
N ALA A 107 -10.77 -6.86 0.99
CA ALA A 107 -10.99 -6.80 -0.45
C ALA A 107 -10.32 -5.57 -1.10
N THR A 108 -9.13 -5.18 -0.63
CA THR A 108 -8.39 -4.00 -1.11
C THR A 108 -6.91 -4.05 -0.74
N VAL A 109 -6.15 -3.08 -1.23
CA VAL A 109 -4.81 -2.75 -0.74
C VAL A 109 -4.94 -1.67 0.33
N ASP A 110 -4.33 -1.87 1.48
CA ASP A 110 -4.20 -0.82 2.50
C ASP A 110 -2.89 -0.07 2.27
N TRP A 111 -2.98 1.10 1.64
CA TRP A 111 -1.81 1.91 1.29
C TRP A 111 -1.06 2.44 2.51
N SER A 112 -1.74 2.57 3.65
CA SER A 112 -1.12 2.95 4.92
C SER A 112 -0.32 1.83 5.58
N ASP A 113 -0.37 0.61 5.02
CA ASP A 113 0.09 -0.62 5.66
C ASP A 113 1.10 -1.40 4.80
N ILE A 114 1.73 -0.75 3.81
CA ILE A 114 2.71 -1.41 2.92
C ILE A 114 4.03 -1.64 3.66
N PRO A 115 4.52 -2.90 3.72
CA PRO A 115 5.67 -3.29 4.53
C PRO A 115 7.02 -3.08 3.83
N VAL A 116 7.21 -1.94 3.15
CA VAL A 116 8.48 -1.56 2.53
C VAL A 116 8.78 -0.09 2.79
N ALA A 117 10.03 0.24 3.06
CA ALA A 117 10.48 1.62 3.17
C ALA A 117 10.69 2.22 1.78
N MET A 118 10.45 3.53 1.63
CA MET A 118 10.66 4.24 0.37
C MET A 118 12.12 4.14 -0.12
N GLU A 119 13.06 4.15 0.81
CA GLU A 119 14.50 4.07 0.58
C GLU A 119 14.96 2.70 0.07
N ASP A 120 14.17 1.64 0.35
CA ASP A 120 14.44 0.28 -0.12
C ASP A 120 13.93 0.05 -1.54
N ILE A 121 13.14 0.97 -2.10
CA ILE A 121 12.58 0.82 -3.45
C ILE A 121 13.64 1.19 -4.50
N GLU A 122 13.84 0.30 -5.45
CA GLU A 122 14.63 0.57 -6.64
C GLU A 122 13.80 1.29 -7.69
N ARG A 123 12.62 0.73 -7.99
CA ARG A 123 11.64 1.29 -8.93
C ARG A 123 10.24 0.76 -8.68
N ILE A 124 9.26 1.47 -9.22
CA ILE A 124 7.87 1.01 -9.28
C ILE A 124 7.47 0.87 -10.75
N GLU A 125 7.06 -0.32 -11.13
CA GLU A 125 6.54 -0.62 -12.45
C GLU A 125 5.01 -0.65 -12.41
N VAL A 126 4.36 0.12 -13.27
CA VAL A 126 2.90 0.15 -13.36
C VAL A 126 2.48 -0.24 -14.77
N PHE A 127 1.99 -1.46 -14.91
CA PHE A 127 1.34 -1.93 -16.13
C PHE A 127 -0.13 -1.50 -16.11
N ARG A 128 -0.55 -0.75 -17.09
CA ARG A 128 -1.90 -0.20 -17.23
C ARG A 128 -2.71 -1.04 -18.22
N GLY A 129 -3.80 -1.60 -17.73
CA GLY A 129 -4.67 -2.48 -18.49
C GLY A 129 -4.87 -3.84 -17.81
N PRO A 130 -5.75 -4.66 -18.38
CA PRO A 130 -6.05 -5.98 -17.83
C PRO A 130 -4.86 -6.93 -17.97
N ASN A 131 -4.45 -7.54 -16.86
CA ASN A 131 -3.40 -8.56 -16.82
C ASN A 131 -3.77 -9.71 -15.87
N THR A 132 -5.03 -10.10 -15.92
CA THR A 132 -5.60 -11.13 -15.02
C THR A 132 -5.03 -12.51 -15.30
N VAL A 133 -4.60 -12.78 -16.51
CA VAL A 133 -3.98 -14.07 -16.88
C VAL A 133 -2.68 -14.29 -16.11
N SER A 134 -1.84 -13.25 -15.99
CA SER A 134 -0.55 -13.36 -15.31
C SER A 134 -0.64 -13.15 -13.79
N TYR A 135 -1.60 -12.34 -13.31
CA TYR A 135 -1.61 -11.83 -11.93
C TYR A 135 -2.93 -12.09 -11.16
N GLY A 136 -3.90 -12.75 -11.78
CA GLY A 136 -5.17 -13.09 -11.15
C GLY A 136 -6.21 -11.97 -11.16
N ALA A 137 -7.34 -12.21 -10.49
CA ALA A 137 -8.57 -11.42 -10.62
C ALA A 137 -8.43 -9.93 -10.27
N ASN A 138 -7.53 -9.57 -9.36
CA ASN A 138 -7.35 -8.18 -8.94
C ASN A 138 -6.60 -7.33 -9.99
N ALA A 139 -5.94 -7.95 -10.96
CA ALA A 139 -5.21 -7.28 -12.04
C ALA A 139 -6.12 -6.90 -13.23
N LEU A 140 -7.31 -6.40 -12.95
CA LEU A 140 -8.29 -6.04 -13.98
C LEU A 140 -7.97 -4.68 -14.62
N MET A 141 -7.54 -3.71 -13.84
CA MET A 141 -7.32 -2.33 -14.31
C MET A 141 -5.85 -1.98 -14.44
N ALA A 142 -5.03 -2.41 -13.49
CA ALA A 142 -3.58 -2.24 -13.54
C ALA A 142 -2.88 -3.20 -12.58
N VAL A 143 -1.57 -3.38 -12.79
CA VAL A 143 -0.64 -4.03 -11.88
C VAL A 143 0.42 -3.03 -11.47
N VAL A 144 0.60 -2.86 -10.18
CA VAL A 144 1.66 -2.04 -9.57
C VAL A 144 2.66 -3.01 -8.93
N ASN A 145 3.87 -3.06 -9.43
CA ASN A 145 4.93 -3.89 -8.87
C ASN A 145 6.04 -3.00 -8.28
N ILE A 146 6.21 -3.08 -6.98
CA ILE A 146 7.23 -2.40 -6.22
C ILE A 146 8.45 -3.32 -6.21
N ILE A 147 9.54 -2.88 -6.81
CA ILE A 147 10.78 -3.65 -6.90
C ILE A 147 11.77 -3.06 -5.92
N THR A 148 12.25 -3.90 -5.01
CA THR A 148 13.24 -3.47 -4.00
C THR A 148 14.65 -3.55 -4.55
N ARG A 149 15.54 -2.73 -3.98
CA ARG A 149 16.95 -2.67 -4.37
C ARG A 149 17.63 -4.02 -4.16
N ASN A 150 18.45 -4.39 -5.11
CA ASN A 150 19.31 -5.57 -4.96
C ASN A 150 20.29 -5.34 -3.78
N PRO A 151 20.54 -6.34 -2.93
CA PRO A 151 21.57 -6.27 -1.90
C PRO A 151 22.94 -5.84 -2.42
N ALA A 152 23.38 -6.34 -3.57
CA ALA A 152 24.65 -5.98 -4.21
C ALA A 152 24.78 -4.46 -4.49
N ASP A 153 23.67 -3.79 -4.84
CA ASP A 153 23.63 -2.35 -5.11
C ASP A 153 23.45 -1.50 -3.84
N SER A 154 23.46 -2.16 -2.68
CA SER A 154 23.14 -1.54 -1.38
C SER A 154 24.28 -1.60 -0.37
N LEU A 155 25.51 -1.83 -0.82
CA LEU A 155 26.67 -1.95 0.06
C LEU A 155 26.92 -0.69 0.88
N GLY A 156 27.43 -0.86 2.09
CA GLY A 156 27.72 0.22 3.03
C GLY A 156 26.52 0.62 3.89
N THR A 157 26.68 1.74 4.59
CA THR A 157 25.69 2.25 5.55
C THR A 157 24.94 3.45 4.96
N ARG A 158 23.60 3.45 5.09
CA ARG A 158 22.77 4.62 4.74
C ARG A 158 21.93 5.00 5.95
N LEU A 159 21.92 6.31 6.26
CA LEU A 159 21.10 6.87 7.33
C LEU A 159 20.31 8.05 6.76
N LYS A 160 19.02 8.11 7.13
CA LYS A 160 18.17 9.24 6.77
C LYS A 160 17.26 9.57 7.95
N VAL A 161 17.12 10.85 8.25
CA VAL A 161 16.15 11.38 9.21
C VAL A 161 15.37 12.48 8.53
N THR A 162 14.05 12.41 8.61
CA THR A 162 13.16 13.43 8.06
C THR A 162 12.32 14.00 9.18
N ARG A 163 12.33 15.33 9.31
CA ARG A 163 11.48 16.07 10.25
C ARG A 163 10.70 17.13 9.52
N GLY A 164 9.47 17.34 9.94
CA GLY A 164 8.57 18.30 9.28
C GLY A 164 7.46 18.77 10.18
N GLN A 165 6.58 19.57 9.62
CA GLN A 165 5.35 20.02 10.28
C GLN A 165 4.44 18.84 10.58
N ARG A 166 3.45 19.01 11.44
CA ARG A 166 2.47 17.99 11.84
C ARG A 166 3.10 16.71 12.38
N GLY A 167 4.10 16.88 13.25
CA GLY A 167 4.75 15.78 13.95
C GLY A 167 5.53 14.81 13.05
N ILE A 168 5.82 15.18 11.79
CA ILE A 168 6.61 14.33 10.90
C ILE A 168 7.97 14.06 11.53
N ASN A 169 8.24 12.78 11.78
CA ASN A 169 9.48 12.28 12.34
C ASN A 169 9.76 10.88 11.81
N ASP A 170 10.46 10.81 10.67
CA ASP A 170 10.79 9.55 10.01
C ASP A 170 12.27 9.26 10.17
N TYR A 171 12.62 7.99 10.26
CA TYR A 171 14.00 7.52 10.25
C TYR A 171 14.15 6.30 9.34
N TYR A 172 15.32 6.18 8.77
CA TYR A 172 15.76 5.04 8.00
C TYR A 172 17.22 4.76 8.29
N ALA A 173 17.55 3.51 8.48
CA ALA A 173 18.92 3.02 8.60
C ALA A 173 19.07 1.73 7.84
N SER A 174 20.09 1.60 7.03
CA SER A 174 20.42 0.34 6.38
C SER A 174 21.92 0.05 6.39
N GLN A 175 22.24 -1.23 6.40
CA GLN A 175 23.58 -1.76 6.26
C GLN A 175 23.58 -2.84 5.19
N GLY A 176 24.36 -2.62 4.14
CA GLY A 176 24.70 -3.61 3.12
C GLY A 176 26.07 -4.16 3.32
N SER A 177 26.24 -5.46 3.10
CA SER A 177 27.52 -6.17 3.20
C SER A 177 27.57 -7.26 2.16
N GLY A 178 28.75 -7.41 1.51
CA GLY A 178 29.03 -8.49 0.58
C GLY A 178 30.03 -9.47 1.18
N TRP A 179 29.98 -10.72 0.74
CA TRP A 179 30.97 -11.77 1.00
C TRP A 179 31.23 -12.56 -0.28
N ASP A 180 32.21 -13.45 -0.25
CA ASP A 180 32.46 -14.33 -1.39
C ASP A 180 31.25 -15.26 -1.62
N GLY A 181 30.51 -15.00 -2.70
CA GLY A 181 29.31 -15.73 -3.09
C GLY A 181 27.98 -15.12 -2.64
N GLY A 182 27.92 -13.87 -2.15
CA GLY A 182 26.64 -13.24 -1.89
C GLY A 182 26.69 -11.86 -1.27
N ASP A 183 25.51 -11.27 -1.19
CA ASP A 183 25.27 -9.93 -0.64
C ASP A 183 24.05 -9.92 0.27
N LEU A 184 24.07 -9.09 1.28
CA LEU A 184 22.92 -8.86 2.16
C LEU A 184 22.67 -7.36 2.32
N ARG A 185 21.41 -7.02 2.54
CA ARG A 185 20.97 -5.72 3.04
C ARG A 185 20.02 -5.92 4.20
N LEU A 186 20.32 -5.26 5.31
CA LEU A 186 19.45 -5.10 6.45
C LEU A 186 18.96 -3.66 6.48
N SER A 187 17.66 -3.43 6.64
CA SER A 187 17.12 -2.08 6.85
C SER A 187 16.10 -2.02 7.97
N LEU A 188 16.09 -0.87 8.65
CA LEU A 188 15.16 -0.49 9.69
C LEU A 188 14.58 0.88 9.33
N SER A 189 13.27 1.04 9.41
CA SER A 189 12.65 2.34 9.18
C SER A 189 11.48 2.57 10.13
N GLY A 190 11.28 3.83 10.48
CA GLY A 190 10.11 4.30 11.18
C GLY A 190 9.53 5.51 10.51
N GLN A 191 8.21 5.61 10.55
CA GLN A 191 7.45 6.69 9.97
C GLN A 191 6.37 7.13 10.94
N GLN A 192 6.35 8.42 11.27
CA GLN A 192 5.39 8.99 12.20
C GLN A 192 4.92 10.34 11.72
N ASP A 193 3.64 10.62 11.89
CA ASP A 193 3.03 11.95 11.75
C ASP A 193 1.71 12.05 12.51
N ASP A 194 1.25 13.28 12.72
CA ASP A 194 0.00 13.59 13.42
C ASP A 194 -1.20 13.69 12.45
N GLY A 195 -0.97 13.51 11.15
CA GLY A 195 -2.02 13.57 10.13
C GLY A 195 -2.46 15.00 9.78
N PHE A 196 -3.76 15.19 9.49
CA PHE A 196 -4.34 16.50 9.23
C PHE A 196 -4.75 17.21 10.53
N ASP A 197 -4.64 18.53 10.57
CA ASP A 197 -4.92 19.33 11.78
C ASP A 197 -6.40 19.32 12.17
N SER A 198 -7.29 19.49 11.18
CA SER A 198 -8.73 19.53 11.41
C SER A 198 -9.56 19.21 10.16
N ASP A 199 -10.81 18.85 10.38
CA ASP A 199 -11.81 18.76 9.33
C ASP A 199 -12.32 20.15 8.90
N ARG A 200 -13.26 20.20 7.94
CA ARG A 200 -13.88 21.44 7.46
C ARG A 200 -14.64 22.22 8.55
N ASN A 201 -14.96 21.58 9.66
CA ASN A 201 -15.71 22.17 10.78
C ASN A 201 -14.77 22.58 11.92
N GLY A 202 -13.43 22.44 11.74
CA GLY A 202 -12.44 22.75 12.76
C GLY A 202 -12.34 21.67 13.86
N THR A 203 -12.91 20.48 13.65
CA THR A 203 -12.76 19.36 14.56
C THR A 203 -11.40 18.70 14.33
N ASP A 204 -10.70 18.36 15.40
CA ASP A 204 -9.44 17.63 15.35
C ASP A 204 -9.60 16.34 14.53
N TYR A 205 -8.78 16.22 13.48
CA TYR A 205 -8.86 15.12 12.52
C TYR A 205 -7.94 13.98 12.96
N ARG A 206 -8.35 13.29 13.98
CA ARG A 206 -7.60 12.20 14.58
C ARG A 206 -7.20 11.10 13.57
N ASP A 207 -6.07 11.29 12.90
CA ASP A 207 -5.56 10.43 11.83
C ASP A 207 -4.03 10.29 11.83
N SER A 208 -3.43 10.38 13.01
CA SER A 208 -2.00 10.13 13.18
C SER A 208 -1.62 8.70 12.80
N ARG A 209 -0.36 8.50 12.44
CA ARG A 209 0.19 7.17 12.20
C ARG A 209 1.56 6.98 12.83
N ARG A 210 1.86 5.72 13.10
CA ARG A 210 3.18 5.26 13.51
C ARG A 210 3.43 3.89 12.88
N LEU A 211 4.49 3.77 12.09
CA LEU A 211 4.89 2.55 11.41
C LEU A 211 6.36 2.26 11.68
N ASN A 212 6.70 1.03 12.01
CA ASN A 212 8.06 0.53 12.08
C ASN A 212 8.20 -0.65 11.13
N ARG A 213 9.31 -0.73 10.41
CA ARG A 213 9.59 -1.78 9.43
C ARG A 213 10.99 -2.31 9.62
N PHE A 214 11.12 -3.60 9.43
CA PHE A 214 12.36 -4.35 9.36
C PHE A 214 12.38 -5.10 8.04
N ASN A 215 13.47 -5.02 7.29
CA ASN A 215 13.65 -5.78 6.07
C ASN A 215 15.06 -6.35 6.03
N LEU A 216 15.15 -7.62 5.67
CA LEU A 216 16.39 -8.33 5.38
C LEU A 216 16.26 -8.93 4.00
N ALA A 217 17.18 -8.60 3.11
CA ALA A 217 17.28 -9.14 1.77
C ALA A 217 18.67 -9.74 1.57
N VAL A 218 18.74 -10.92 0.98
CA VAL A 218 19.96 -11.63 0.71
C VAL A 218 19.91 -12.18 -0.70
N SER A 219 21.00 -12.01 -1.44
CA SER A 219 21.26 -12.65 -2.72
C SER A 219 22.49 -13.53 -2.58
N GLN A 220 22.38 -14.82 -2.89
CA GLN A 220 23.43 -15.79 -2.74
C GLN A 220 23.66 -16.55 -4.05
N THR A 221 24.86 -16.50 -4.55
CA THR A 221 25.33 -17.29 -5.69
C THR A 221 25.58 -18.72 -5.24
N LEU A 222 24.96 -19.70 -5.89
CA LEU A 222 25.16 -21.12 -5.65
C LEU A 222 26.19 -21.70 -6.61
N THR A 223 26.09 -21.30 -7.88
CA THR A 223 27.00 -21.67 -8.96
C THR A 223 27.08 -20.48 -9.93
N GLU A 224 27.94 -20.56 -10.94
CA GLU A 224 28.08 -19.51 -11.97
C GLU A 224 26.76 -19.14 -12.66
N ASN A 225 25.81 -20.06 -12.72
CA ASN A 225 24.51 -19.89 -13.39
C ASN A 225 23.30 -20.05 -12.46
N GLN A 226 23.49 -20.11 -11.14
CA GLN A 226 22.40 -20.23 -10.18
C GLN A 226 22.57 -19.29 -9.01
N ASN A 227 21.49 -18.61 -8.66
CA ASN A 227 21.43 -17.82 -7.43
C ASN A 227 20.11 -18.02 -6.68
N ILE A 228 20.15 -17.78 -5.39
CA ILE A 228 18.97 -17.72 -4.52
C ILE A 228 18.86 -16.33 -3.92
N ASP A 229 17.69 -15.73 -4.09
CA ASP A 229 17.30 -14.50 -3.42
C ASP A 229 16.27 -14.83 -2.34
N TRP A 230 16.47 -14.35 -1.13
CA TRP A 230 15.48 -14.49 -0.08
C TRP A 230 15.32 -13.21 0.73
N GLN A 231 14.12 -13.02 1.22
CA GLN A 231 13.74 -11.80 1.95
C GLN A 231 12.92 -12.16 3.18
N LEU A 232 13.14 -11.44 4.26
CA LEU A 232 12.30 -11.42 5.46
C LEU A 232 11.88 -10.00 5.73
N ASN A 233 10.59 -9.82 5.95
CA ASN A 233 9.99 -8.52 6.21
C ASN A 233 9.15 -8.61 7.49
N ALA A 234 9.27 -7.62 8.35
CA ALA A 234 8.39 -7.44 9.48
C ALA A 234 7.94 -5.98 9.57
N LYS A 235 6.69 -5.78 9.92
CA LYS A 235 6.11 -4.46 10.12
C LYS A 235 5.19 -4.48 11.33
N ASP A 236 5.25 -3.42 12.13
CA ASP A 236 4.30 -3.11 13.19
C ASP A 236 3.84 -1.67 13.04
N GLY A 237 2.54 -1.43 13.13
CA GLY A 237 2.01 -0.09 12.95
C GLY A 237 0.66 0.15 13.59
N THR A 238 0.46 1.41 13.93
CA THR A 238 -0.81 1.96 14.40
C THR A 238 -1.21 3.14 13.53
N ASN A 239 -2.45 3.13 13.06
CA ASN A 239 -3.07 4.22 12.33
C ASN A 239 -4.33 4.64 13.05
N GLN A 240 -4.38 5.88 13.51
CA GLN A 240 -5.61 6.45 13.99
C GLN A 240 -6.53 6.67 12.80
N ARG A 241 -7.80 6.36 12.97
CA ARG A 241 -8.82 6.62 11.96
C ARG A 241 -9.98 7.33 12.60
N PRO A 242 -10.31 8.53 12.13
CA PRO A 242 -11.51 9.20 12.57
C PRO A 242 -12.70 8.32 12.17
N TYR A 243 -13.65 8.25 13.06
CA TYR A 243 -14.91 7.59 12.74
C TYR A 243 -15.65 8.42 11.70
N THR A 244 -15.80 7.94 10.50
CA THR A 244 -16.49 8.65 9.41
C THR A 244 -18.02 8.57 9.49
N TYR A 245 -18.53 7.82 10.46
CA TYR A 245 -19.94 7.70 10.69
C TYR A 245 -20.49 8.95 11.39
N ARG A 246 -21.36 9.68 10.72
CA ARG A 246 -22.17 10.70 11.37
C ARG A 246 -23.20 9.97 12.22
N PRO A 247 -23.19 10.14 13.55
CA PRO A 247 -24.24 9.54 14.36
C PRO A 247 -25.59 10.03 13.81
N VAL A 248 -26.47 9.09 13.52
CA VAL A 248 -27.85 9.39 13.10
C VAL A 248 -28.59 10.12 14.23
N PHE A 249 -28.03 10.04 15.42
CA PHE A 249 -28.62 10.56 16.65
C PHE A 249 -27.94 11.85 17.11
N PRO A 250 -28.62 13.02 17.11
CA PRO A 250 -28.10 14.22 17.74
C PRO A 250 -27.89 13.97 19.24
N GLY A 251 -26.73 14.42 19.75
CA GLY A 251 -26.37 14.27 21.18
C GLY A 251 -25.49 13.08 21.50
N ILE A 252 -25.25 12.16 20.58
CA ILE A 252 -24.16 11.19 20.72
C ILE A 252 -22.88 11.88 20.29
N THR A 253 -22.10 12.33 21.25
CA THR A 253 -20.80 12.88 20.98
C THR A 253 -19.93 11.80 20.37
N ALA A 254 -19.23 12.15 19.29
CA ALA A 254 -18.22 11.28 18.64
C ALA A 254 -17.03 10.94 19.56
N ALA A 255 -16.99 11.48 20.76
CA ALA A 255 -15.97 11.19 21.76
C ALA A 255 -15.95 9.69 22.12
N GLY A 256 -14.91 9.01 21.67
CA GLY A 256 -14.72 7.58 21.84
C GLY A 256 -15.10 6.69 20.63
N ASN A 257 -15.47 7.25 19.51
CA ASN A 257 -15.78 6.53 18.26
C ASN A 257 -14.53 6.34 17.38
N ASN A 258 -13.44 5.89 17.96
CA ASN A 258 -12.20 5.69 17.23
C ASN A 258 -12.17 4.28 16.64
N SER A 259 -11.89 4.18 15.36
CA SER A 259 -11.64 2.92 14.67
C SER A 259 -10.15 2.74 14.41
N ASP A 260 -9.33 2.95 15.44
CA ASP A 260 -7.88 2.82 15.34
C ASP A 260 -7.50 1.42 14.86
N VAL A 261 -6.50 1.38 14.00
CA VAL A 261 -6.00 0.15 13.39
C VAL A 261 -4.63 -0.14 13.97
N ALA A 262 -4.48 -1.30 14.60
CA ALA A 262 -3.19 -1.90 14.90
C ALA A 262 -2.96 -3.05 13.91
N ALA A 263 -1.83 -3.03 13.19
CA ALA A 263 -1.56 -4.03 12.18
C ALA A 263 -0.11 -4.49 12.21
N ARG A 264 0.08 -5.82 12.21
CA ARG A 264 1.38 -6.48 12.13
C ARG A 264 1.44 -7.32 10.85
N ASP A 265 2.59 -7.32 10.23
CA ASP A 265 2.85 -8.07 9.01
C ASP A 265 4.21 -8.75 9.11
N TYR A 266 4.25 -10.04 8.83
CA TYR A 266 5.47 -10.84 8.73
C TYR A 266 5.42 -11.57 7.40
N ALA A 267 6.44 -11.42 6.59
CA ALA A 267 6.50 -12.08 5.30
C ALA A 267 7.90 -12.63 5.02
N GLY A 268 7.94 -13.75 4.33
CA GLY A 268 9.15 -14.32 3.77
C GLY A 268 8.94 -14.68 2.31
N SER A 269 9.96 -14.50 1.50
CA SER A 269 10.01 -14.97 0.12
C SER A 269 11.36 -15.60 -0.18
N LEU A 270 11.33 -16.58 -1.07
CA LEU A 270 12.52 -17.25 -1.59
C LEU A 270 12.33 -17.42 -3.09
N ARG A 271 13.34 -17.03 -3.85
CA ARG A 271 13.40 -17.18 -5.28
C ARG A 271 14.71 -17.85 -5.68
N TRP A 272 14.61 -18.97 -6.37
CA TRP A 272 15.74 -19.63 -7.03
C TRP A 272 15.71 -19.27 -8.51
N ASN A 273 16.86 -18.85 -9.04
CA ASN A 273 17.03 -18.50 -10.43
C ASN A 273 18.08 -19.45 -11.05
N LEU A 274 17.85 -19.90 -12.28
CA LEU A 274 18.74 -20.70 -13.09
C LEU A 274 18.85 -20.08 -14.47
N ASP A 275 20.04 -19.64 -14.85
CA ASP A 275 20.36 -19.19 -16.20
C ASP A 275 20.90 -20.39 -17.00
N ILE A 276 20.09 -20.92 -17.90
CA ILE A 276 20.45 -22.07 -18.74
C ILE A 276 21.43 -21.64 -19.82
N ASN A 277 21.18 -20.50 -20.42
CA ASN A 277 22.02 -19.84 -21.41
C ASN A 277 21.63 -18.35 -21.51
N PRO A 278 22.31 -17.50 -22.29
CA PRO A 278 22.00 -16.06 -22.38
C PRO A 278 20.56 -15.73 -22.81
N GLU A 279 19.89 -16.66 -23.47
CA GLU A 279 18.53 -16.47 -24.00
C GLU A 279 17.45 -17.11 -23.12
N HIS A 280 17.82 -18.07 -22.25
CA HIS A 280 16.87 -18.85 -21.46
C HIS A 280 17.23 -18.88 -19.99
N SER A 281 16.30 -18.42 -19.18
CA SER A 281 16.36 -18.53 -17.71
C SER A 281 15.06 -19.10 -17.16
N VAL A 282 15.18 -19.75 -15.99
CA VAL A 282 14.05 -20.27 -15.22
C VAL A 282 14.15 -19.77 -13.80
N TYR A 283 13.03 -19.40 -13.21
CA TYR A 283 12.98 -19.13 -11.78
C TYR A 283 11.82 -19.84 -11.11
N VAL A 284 12.00 -20.17 -9.85
CA VAL A 284 10.96 -20.67 -8.95
C VAL A 284 10.89 -19.76 -7.73
N GLN A 285 9.72 -19.24 -7.45
CA GLN A 285 9.51 -18.33 -6.32
C GLN A 285 8.38 -18.84 -5.42
N GLY A 286 8.64 -18.87 -4.12
CA GLY A 286 7.67 -19.11 -3.07
C GLY A 286 7.62 -17.95 -2.07
N SER A 287 6.46 -17.70 -1.51
CA SER A 287 6.32 -16.70 -0.43
C SER A 287 5.27 -17.12 0.57
N ALA A 288 5.48 -16.73 1.83
CA ALA A 288 4.52 -16.87 2.91
C ALA A 288 4.33 -15.52 3.61
N GLN A 289 3.12 -15.26 4.06
CA GLN A 289 2.79 -14.03 4.77
C GLN A 289 1.80 -14.33 5.89
N HIS A 290 2.08 -13.74 7.06
CA HIS A 290 1.13 -13.66 8.17
C HIS A 290 0.79 -12.20 8.43
N TRP A 291 -0.50 -11.90 8.50
CA TRP A 291 -1.01 -10.57 8.72
C TRP A 291 -2.05 -10.59 9.83
N ASP A 292 -1.80 -9.83 10.87
CA ASP A 292 -2.72 -9.58 11.97
C ASP A 292 -3.16 -8.13 11.95
N ARG A 293 -4.48 -7.91 12.03
CA ARG A 293 -5.07 -6.57 12.07
C ARG A 293 -6.19 -6.53 13.09
N GLN A 294 -6.09 -5.59 13.99
CA GLN A 294 -7.11 -5.29 14.97
C GLN A 294 -7.70 -3.91 14.68
N GLN A 295 -9.00 -3.86 14.62
CA GLN A 295 -9.74 -2.62 14.45
C GLN A 295 -11.04 -2.73 15.21
N THR A 296 -11.35 -1.73 16.03
CA THR A 296 -12.57 -1.69 16.84
C THR A 296 -13.57 -0.75 16.23
N TRP A 297 -14.82 -1.17 16.15
CA TRP A 297 -15.95 -0.32 15.79
C TRP A 297 -16.99 -0.35 16.91
N ARG A 298 -17.74 0.73 17.04
CA ARG A 298 -18.96 0.71 17.86
C ARG A 298 -20.10 0.01 17.11
N ALA A 299 -20.49 -1.17 17.55
CA ALA A 299 -21.54 -1.95 16.91
C ALA A 299 -22.93 -1.33 17.04
N CYS A 300 -23.22 -0.65 18.17
CA CYS A 300 -24.54 -0.06 18.44
C CYS A 300 -24.98 1.00 17.41
N ASP A 301 -24.04 1.80 16.91
CA ASP A 301 -24.37 2.84 15.93
C ASP A 301 -24.63 2.25 14.53
N ALA A 302 -24.04 1.11 14.23
CA ALA A 302 -24.23 0.42 12.95
C ALA A 302 -25.64 -0.20 12.89
N GLU A 303 -26.09 -0.85 13.95
CA GLU A 303 -27.42 -1.45 13.99
C GLU A 303 -28.53 -0.41 13.88
N ALA A 304 -28.42 0.72 14.58
CA ALA A 304 -29.38 1.82 14.48
C ALA A 304 -29.44 2.44 13.08
N SER A 305 -28.33 2.41 12.34
CA SER A 305 -28.27 2.94 10.97
C SER A 305 -28.85 2.01 9.91
N PHE A 306 -28.85 0.71 10.20
CA PHE A 306 -29.34 -0.28 9.26
C PHE A 306 -30.81 -0.69 9.50
N SER A 307 -31.40 -0.25 10.62
CA SER A 307 -32.82 -0.51 10.91
C SER A 307 -33.69 0.72 10.66
N PRO A 308 -34.52 0.72 9.59
CA PRO A 308 -35.47 1.80 9.34
C PRO A 308 -36.46 2.00 10.50
N GLU A 309 -36.81 0.95 11.20
CA GLU A 309 -37.74 0.97 12.35
C GLU A 309 -37.10 1.68 13.55
N LEU A 310 -35.83 1.41 13.85
CA LEU A 310 -35.09 2.14 14.90
C LEU A 310 -34.93 3.61 14.56
N THR A 311 -34.66 3.94 13.32
CA THR A 311 -34.57 5.33 12.85
C THR A 311 -35.90 6.04 13.01
N ARG A 312 -37.01 5.39 12.68
CA ARG A 312 -38.36 5.95 12.83
C ARG A 312 -38.76 6.15 14.31
N LEU A 313 -38.47 5.17 15.16
CA LEU A 313 -38.69 5.27 16.61
C LEU A 313 -37.90 6.40 17.21
N TRP A 314 -36.67 6.57 16.80
CA TRP A 314 -35.84 7.65 17.28
C TRP A 314 -36.36 9.03 16.84
N GLN A 315 -36.83 9.17 15.60
CA GLN A 315 -37.44 10.41 15.12
C GLN A 315 -38.71 10.77 15.94
N LEU A 316 -39.45 9.77 16.38
CA LEU A 316 -40.67 9.96 17.18
C LEU A 316 -40.35 10.22 18.65
N ASN A 317 -39.32 9.63 19.22
CA ASN A 317 -38.96 9.81 20.62
C ASN A 317 -37.43 9.61 20.85
N PRO A 318 -36.64 10.66 20.60
CA PRO A 318 -35.18 10.60 20.69
C PRO A 318 -34.65 10.14 22.05
N ASN A 319 -35.24 10.65 23.14
CA ASN A 319 -34.78 10.35 24.50
C ASN A 319 -34.98 8.88 24.88
N TYR A 320 -36.06 8.27 24.40
CA TYR A 320 -36.34 6.87 24.65
C TYR A 320 -35.40 5.96 23.88
N THR A 321 -35.22 6.25 22.59
CA THR A 321 -34.36 5.47 21.70
C THR A 321 -32.88 5.56 22.14
N GLU A 322 -32.43 6.73 22.60
CA GLU A 322 -31.09 6.92 23.13
C GLU A 322 -30.86 6.08 24.41
N ARG A 323 -31.86 6.01 25.29
CA ARG A 323 -31.79 5.15 26.48
C ARG A 323 -31.81 3.67 26.13
N LEU A 324 -32.56 3.29 25.11
CA LEU A 324 -32.64 1.93 24.60
C LEU A 324 -31.27 1.52 23.99
N ALA A 325 -30.70 2.37 23.13
CA ALA A 325 -29.41 2.12 22.52
C ALA A 325 -28.28 1.96 23.56
N ARG A 326 -28.30 2.77 24.63
CA ARG A 326 -27.33 2.62 25.74
C ARG A 326 -27.49 1.31 26.55
N ASN A 327 -28.64 0.69 26.48
CA ASN A 327 -28.94 -0.55 27.21
C ASN A 327 -28.95 -1.81 26.32
N MET A 328 -28.72 -1.66 25.00
CA MET A 328 -28.75 -2.80 24.06
C MET A 328 -27.75 -3.90 24.40
N ASP A 329 -26.61 -3.57 25.02
CA ASP A 329 -25.66 -4.56 25.56
C ASP A 329 -26.27 -5.56 26.56
N ARG A 330 -27.43 -5.24 27.13
CA ARG A 330 -28.17 -6.11 28.03
C ARG A 330 -29.15 -7.05 27.32
N PHE A 331 -29.41 -6.81 26.01
CA PHE A 331 -30.36 -7.59 25.22
C PHE A 331 -29.71 -8.73 24.42
N THR A 332 -28.39 -8.73 24.29
CA THR A 332 -27.64 -9.70 23.50
C THR A 332 -27.47 -11.05 24.16
N GLY A 333 -28.43 -11.57 24.91
CA GLY A 333 -28.05 -12.88 25.35
C GLY A 333 -29.09 -13.81 25.96
N THR A 334 -30.07 -13.37 26.65
CA THR A 334 -30.81 -14.37 27.43
C THR A 334 -32.28 -14.05 27.73
N GLY A 335 -33.04 -13.72 26.76
CA GLY A 335 -34.45 -13.69 27.04
C GLY A 335 -35.24 -12.61 26.31
N ALA A 336 -36.50 -12.86 26.06
CA ALA A 336 -37.41 -11.89 25.50
C ALA A 336 -37.39 -10.59 26.30
N PRO A 337 -37.30 -9.41 25.68
CA PRO A 337 -37.29 -8.16 26.37
C PRO A 337 -38.55 -8.01 27.22
N ARG A 338 -38.37 -7.79 28.48
CA ARG A 338 -39.44 -7.42 29.38
C ARG A 338 -39.61 -5.93 29.31
N GLY A 339 -40.57 -5.44 28.56
CA GLY A 339 -40.72 -4.02 28.41
C GLY A 339 -41.99 -3.66 27.62
N THR A 340 -42.03 -2.42 27.20
CA THR A 340 -43.11 -1.88 26.39
C THR A 340 -43.23 -2.60 25.04
N PRO A 341 -44.38 -2.54 24.37
CA PRO A 341 -44.54 -3.11 23.03
C PRO A 341 -43.48 -2.62 22.01
N ALA A 342 -42.96 -1.42 22.19
CA ALA A 342 -41.90 -0.89 21.36
C ALA A 342 -40.54 -1.58 21.63
N GLU A 343 -40.24 -1.92 22.87
CA GLU A 343 -39.01 -2.69 23.21
C GLU A 343 -39.11 -4.15 22.70
N GLN A 344 -40.29 -4.71 22.71
CA GLN A 344 -40.55 -6.07 22.17
C GLN A 344 -40.48 -6.10 20.64
N ALA A 345 -40.92 -5.02 19.97
CA ALA A 345 -40.81 -4.90 18.50
C ALA A 345 -39.38 -4.72 18.02
N LEU A 346 -38.47 -4.20 18.89
CA LEU A 346 -37.05 -4.00 18.58
C LEU A 346 -36.21 -5.27 18.76
N ALA A 347 -36.73 -6.26 19.49
CA ALA A 347 -36.05 -7.51 19.76
C ALA A 347 -36.43 -8.65 18.79
N ASN A 348 -37.43 -8.47 17.98
CA ASN A 348 -37.84 -9.37 16.90
C ASN A 348 -37.37 -8.84 15.54
#